data_72617a160715fc56c085f6a53fb85d41
#
_entry.id   72617a160715fc56c085f6a53fb85d41
#
_cell.length_a   1.000
_cell.length_b   1.000
_cell.length_c   1.000
_cell.angle_alpha   90.00
_cell.angle_beta   90.00
_cell.angle_gamma   90.00
#
_symmetry.space_group_name_H-M   'P 1'
#
loop_
_entity.id
_entity.type
_entity.pdbx_description
1 polymer ?
#
loop_
_entity_poly.entity_id
_entity_poly.type
_entity_poly.pdbx_seq_one_letter_code
_entity_poly.pdbx_strand_id
1 'polypeptide(L)'
;MGKAEYRIVGAAAVGTILFKGMAIEFVIDAADLSGVKEHRWHYASSAYIATSVTVTVDCSGVPTQKKRELYLHNFLLKPRPHEAVQHISKNGLDNRRANLRLVDIGTLNNQTKKRRNVELPIMCGIRPEDIPRHIWYVQANGYHRDRFAIEFKTEGILWKSTSSKNFSLKEKLEHAQEKLNELYEIYPHLDPKREEEEAKALEESFSLIVTTNPGPLNTSK
;
A
#
# COMPACT_ATOMS: atom_id res chain seq x y z
N MET A 1 16.80 -25.81 -4.55
CA MET A 1 16.72 -24.43 -4.04
C MET A 1 17.53 -24.37 -2.75
N GLY A 2 18.54 -23.47 -2.69
CA GLY A 2 19.36 -23.24 -1.51
C GLY A 2 18.56 -22.58 -0.39
N LYS A 3 19.12 -22.60 0.82
CA LYS A 3 18.60 -21.84 1.96
C LYS A 3 19.02 -20.37 1.75
N ALA A 4 18.19 -19.42 2.14
CA ALA A 4 18.56 -18.00 2.09
C ALA A 4 19.77 -17.73 2.98
N GLU A 5 20.71 -16.91 2.49
CA GLU A 5 21.84 -16.40 3.26
C GLU A 5 21.46 -15.05 3.87
N TYR A 6 21.99 -14.74 5.07
CA TYR A 6 21.62 -13.53 5.78
C TYR A 6 22.84 -12.76 6.26
N ARG A 7 22.82 -11.43 6.07
CA ARG A 7 23.77 -10.49 6.67
C ARG A 7 23.02 -9.43 7.48
N ILE A 8 23.63 -8.96 8.57
CA ILE A 8 23.05 -7.92 9.43
C ILE A 8 23.62 -6.57 9.02
N VAL A 9 22.76 -5.58 8.87
CA VAL A 9 23.08 -4.19 8.55
C VAL A 9 22.34 -3.27 9.53
N GLY A 10 23.01 -2.89 10.63
CA GLY A 10 22.39 -2.12 11.70
C GLY A 10 21.23 -2.87 12.35
N ALA A 11 20.04 -2.26 12.37
CA ALA A 11 18.81 -2.85 12.89
C ALA A 11 18.08 -3.75 11.88
N ALA A 12 18.61 -3.88 10.65
CA ALA A 12 18.03 -4.70 9.59
C ALA A 12 18.85 -5.97 9.34
N ALA A 13 18.22 -6.96 8.72
CA ALA A 13 18.86 -8.14 8.16
C ALA A 13 18.49 -8.25 6.68
N VAL A 14 19.49 -8.44 5.83
CA VAL A 14 19.33 -8.67 4.40
C VAL A 14 19.43 -10.15 4.13
N GLY A 15 18.36 -10.73 3.57
CA GLY A 15 18.34 -12.11 3.11
C GLY A 15 18.61 -12.16 1.59
N THR A 16 19.43 -13.11 1.16
CA THR A 16 19.75 -13.32 -0.25
C THR A 16 19.25 -14.68 -0.71
N ILE A 17 18.50 -14.72 -1.80
CA ILE A 17 17.96 -15.92 -2.42
C ILE A 17 18.42 -15.99 -3.88
N LEU A 18 18.87 -17.15 -4.33
CA LEU A 18 19.16 -17.40 -5.72
C LEU A 18 17.89 -17.78 -6.48
N PHE A 19 17.52 -16.97 -7.47
CA PHE A 19 16.39 -17.21 -8.37
C PHE A 19 16.82 -17.14 -9.82
N LYS A 20 16.74 -18.26 -10.54
CA LYS A 20 17.18 -18.36 -11.95
C LYS A 20 18.60 -17.83 -12.21
N GLY A 21 19.54 -18.06 -11.29
CA GLY A 21 20.92 -17.59 -11.38
C GLY A 21 21.14 -16.14 -10.94
N MET A 22 20.10 -15.41 -10.57
CA MET A 22 20.20 -14.05 -10.05
C MET A 22 20.05 -14.05 -8.52
N ALA A 23 20.84 -13.22 -7.84
CA ALA A 23 20.70 -12.98 -6.42
C ALA A 23 19.56 -11.96 -6.20
N ILE A 24 18.54 -12.38 -5.49
CA ILE A 24 17.42 -11.51 -5.04
C ILE A 24 17.63 -11.21 -3.58
N GLU A 25 17.75 -9.94 -3.25
CA GLU A 25 17.89 -9.48 -1.87
C GLU A 25 16.56 -8.95 -1.33
N PHE A 26 16.25 -9.29 -0.08
CA PHE A 26 15.11 -8.79 0.66
C PHE A 26 15.53 -8.36 2.06
N VAL A 27 14.79 -7.44 2.65
CA VAL A 27 15.11 -6.84 3.94
C VAL A 27 14.02 -7.13 4.95
N ILE A 28 14.44 -7.47 6.17
CA ILE A 28 13.60 -7.65 7.37
C ILE A 28 14.24 -6.89 8.54
N ASP A 29 13.51 -6.72 9.64
CA ASP A 29 14.13 -6.29 10.89
C ASP A 29 15.02 -7.40 11.45
N ALA A 30 16.18 -7.04 12.00
CA ALA A 30 17.13 -8.00 12.59
C ALA A 30 16.50 -8.81 13.73
N ALA A 31 15.53 -8.24 14.45
CA ALA A 31 14.79 -8.89 15.52
C ALA A 31 13.92 -10.07 15.02
N ASP A 32 13.46 -10.05 13.77
CA ASP A 32 12.64 -11.12 13.19
C ASP A 32 13.48 -12.27 12.59
N LEU A 33 14.81 -12.10 12.51
CA LEU A 33 15.71 -13.01 11.80
C LEU A 33 15.66 -14.44 12.33
N SER A 34 15.55 -14.63 13.65
CA SER A 34 15.52 -15.97 14.27
C SER A 34 14.35 -16.81 13.73
N GLY A 35 13.14 -16.27 13.75
CA GLY A 35 11.96 -16.96 13.25
C GLY A 35 11.98 -17.13 11.72
N VAL A 36 12.51 -16.13 11.00
CA VAL A 36 12.61 -16.21 9.53
C VAL A 36 13.57 -17.32 9.09
N LYS A 37 14.69 -17.54 9.79
CA LYS A 37 15.66 -18.60 9.48
C LYS A 37 15.14 -20.05 9.63
N GLU A 38 14.05 -20.25 10.32
CA GLU A 38 13.42 -21.56 10.50
C GLU A 38 12.75 -22.08 9.22
N HIS A 39 12.45 -21.17 8.27
CA HIS A 39 11.76 -21.48 7.03
C HIS A 39 12.70 -21.45 5.82
N ARG A 40 12.29 -22.13 4.75
CA ARG A 40 12.95 -22.06 3.44
C ARG A 40 12.20 -21.10 2.54
N TRP A 41 12.74 -19.90 2.42
CA TRP A 41 12.15 -18.85 1.60
C TRP A 41 12.58 -18.97 0.13
N HIS A 42 11.70 -18.56 -0.77
CA HIS A 42 11.93 -18.45 -2.20
C HIS A 42 11.28 -17.18 -2.73
N TYR A 43 11.76 -16.73 -3.89
CA TYR A 43 11.17 -15.61 -4.61
C TYR A 43 9.95 -16.10 -5.37
N ALA A 44 8.78 -15.54 -5.10
CA ALA A 44 7.52 -15.86 -5.76
C ALA A 44 7.33 -15.02 -7.04
N SER A 45 6.52 -15.50 -7.97
CA SER A 45 6.25 -14.84 -9.25
C SER A 45 5.62 -13.45 -9.15
N SER A 46 5.06 -13.12 -7.99
CA SER A 46 4.45 -11.83 -7.66
C SER A 46 5.43 -10.79 -7.11
N ALA A 47 6.74 -11.01 -7.21
CA ALA A 47 7.79 -10.17 -6.65
C ALA A 47 7.78 -10.10 -5.10
N TYR A 48 7.30 -11.15 -4.44
CA TYR A 48 7.32 -11.31 -2.98
C TYR A 48 8.19 -12.49 -2.56
N ILE A 49 8.52 -12.51 -1.28
CA ILE A 49 9.21 -13.65 -0.64
C ILE A 49 8.16 -14.56 -0.01
N ALA A 50 8.22 -15.85 -0.31
CA ALA A 50 7.27 -16.84 0.17
C ALA A 50 7.94 -18.13 0.63
N THR A 51 7.22 -18.94 1.40
CA THR A 51 7.58 -20.32 1.76
C THR A 51 6.37 -21.22 1.56
N SER A 52 6.61 -22.51 1.28
CA SER A 52 5.55 -23.50 1.17
C SER A 52 5.23 -24.09 2.54
N VAL A 53 3.98 -24.00 2.97
CA VAL A 53 3.47 -24.62 4.19
C VAL A 53 2.42 -25.68 3.85
N THR A 54 2.39 -26.76 4.62
CA THR A 54 1.34 -27.78 4.51
C THR A 54 0.23 -27.44 5.48
N VAL A 55 -0.99 -27.28 4.97
CA VAL A 55 -2.19 -27.04 5.79
C VAL A 55 -3.15 -28.20 5.63
N THR A 56 -3.77 -28.64 6.72
CA THR A 56 -4.85 -29.61 6.68
C THR A 56 -6.15 -28.88 6.40
N VAL A 57 -6.82 -29.23 5.30
CA VAL A 57 -8.12 -28.66 4.91
C VAL A 57 -9.14 -29.79 4.99
N ASP A 58 -10.25 -29.53 5.65
CA ASP A 58 -11.39 -30.45 5.62
C ASP A 58 -12.10 -30.34 4.27
N CYS A 59 -12.05 -31.39 3.48
CA CYS A 59 -12.78 -31.50 2.23
C CYS A 59 -13.87 -32.55 2.42
N SER A 60 -15.08 -32.10 2.74
CA SER A 60 -16.28 -32.98 2.90
C SER A 60 -16.10 -34.06 4.00
N GLY A 61 -15.53 -33.70 5.14
CA GLY A 61 -15.31 -34.62 6.27
C GLY A 61 -14.04 -35.47 6.16
N VAL A 62 -13.21 -35.24 5.14
CA VAL A 62 -11.92 -35.92 4.96
C VAL A 62 -10.77 -34.91 5.12
N PRO A 63 -9.90 -35.05 6.14
CA PRO A 63 -8.75 -34.16 6.32
C PRO A 63 -7.74 -34.41 5.20
N THR A 64 -7.59 -33.39 4.33
CA THR A 64 -6.67 -33.45 3.18
C THR A 64 -5.54 -32.47 3.40
N GLN A 65 -4.30 -32.90 3.21
CA GLN A 65 -3.14 -32.02 3.26
C GLN A 65 -2.96 -31.30 1.95
N LYS A 66 -2.95 -29.95 2.01
CA LYS A 66 -2.69 -29.08 0.83
C LYS A 66 -1.47 -28.19 1.09
N LYS A 67 -0.59 -28.08 0.10
CA LYS A 67 0.48 -27.09 0.12
C LYS A 67 -0.09 -25.72 -0.27
N ARG A 68 0.27 -24.70 0.53
CA ARG A 68 -0.05 -23.30 0.27
C ARG A 68 1.21 -22.44 0.39
N GLU A 69 1.26 -21.35 -0.35
CA GLU A 69 2.29 -20.34 -0.14
C GLU A 69 1.93 -19.46 1.05
N LEU A 70 2.92 -19.26 1.92
CA LEU A 70 2.89 -18.29 3.01
C LEU A 70 3.89 -17.19 2.68
N TYR A 71 3.39 -16.01 2.43
CA TYR A 71 4.21 -14.84 2.15
C TYR A 71 4.90 -14.33 3.42
N LEU A 72 6.13 -13.81 3.29
CA LEU A 72 6.95 -13.34 4.40
C LEU A 72 6.26 -12.23 5.19
N HIS A 73 5.67 -11.25 4.54
CA HIS A 73 4.90 -10.19 5.19
C HIS A 73 3.73 -10.74 6.02
N ASN A 74 3.05 -11.79 5.55
CA ASN A 74 1.97 -12.44 6.29
C ASN A 74 2.49 -13.25 7.48
N PHE A 75 3.66 -13.88 7.33
CA PHE A 75 4.34 -14.57 8.43
C PHE A 75 4.70 -13.61 9.57
N LEU A 76 5.18 -12.39 9.21
CA LEU A 76 5.60 -11.37 10.17
C LEU A 76 4.43 -10.69 10.90
N LEU A 77 3.39 -10.30 10.20
CA LEU A 77 2.27 -9.52 10.77
C LEU A 77 1.05 -10.37 11.17
N LYS A 78 0.93 -11.61 10.68
CA LYS A 78 -0.15 -12.55 10.99
C LYS A 78 -1.56 -11.92 10.84
N PRO A 79 -1.94 -11.42 9.66
CA PRO A 79 -3.20 -10.74 9.43
C PRO A 79 -4.40 -11.66 9.76
N ARG A 80 -5.49 -11.06 10.26
CA ARG A 80 -6.77 -11.73 10.46
C ARG A 80 -7.46 -12.01 9.11
N PRO A 81 -8.51 -12.85 9.04
CA PRO A 81 -9.16 -13.20 7.77
C PRO A 81 -9.71 -12.02 6.95
N HIS A 82 -10.04 -10.90 7.61
CA HIS A 82 -10.54 -9.68 6.96
C HIS A 82 -9.45 -8.62 6.72
N GLU A 83 -8.22 -8.92 7.09
CA GLU A 83 -7.06 -8.03 6.96
C GLU A 83 -6.11 -8.53 5.86
N ALA A 84 -5.43 -7.60 5.24
CA ALA A 84 -4.30 -7.85 4.35
C ALA A 84 -3.09 -7.03 4.79
N VAL A 85 -1.90 -7.50 4.45
CA VAL A 85 -0.67 -6.72 4.66
C VAL A 85 -0.39 -5.91 3.40
N GLN A 86 -0.17 -4.62 3.57
CA GLN A 86 0.24 -3.70 2.51
C GLN A 86 1.67 -3.23 2.76
N HIS A 87 2.50 -3.23 1.70
CA HIS A 87 3.80 -2.55 1.71
C HIS A 87 3.58 -1.07 1.41
N ILE A 88 4.01 -0.18 2.30
CA ILE A 88 3.83 1.28 2.16
C ILE A 88 4.61 1.78 0.94
N SER A 89 5.86 1.36 0.77
CA SER A 89 6.70 1.69 -0.39
C SER A 89 6.32 0.97 -1.69
N LYS A 90 5.37 0.01 -1.64
CA LYS A 90 5.01 -0.91 -2.73
C LYS A 90 6.13 -1.87 -3.15
N ASN A 91 7.24 -1.91 -2.43
CA ASN A 91 8.34 -2.84 -2.65
C ASN A 91 8.12 -4.11 -1.83
N GLY A 92 7.77 -5.22 -2.49
CA GLY A 92 7.49 -6.52 -1.85
C GLY A 92 8.73 -7.21 -1.26
N LEU A 93 9.93 -6.68 -1.51
CA LEU A 93 11.18 -7.18 -0.94
C LEU A 93 11.56 -6.48 0.37
N ASP A 94 10.96 -5.33 0.68
CA ASP A 94 11.14 -4.64 1.95
C ASP A 94 10.08 -5.08 2.97
N ASN A 95 10.44 -6.08 3.76
CA ASN A 95 9.58 -6.66 4.78
C ASN A 95 9.90 -6.16 6.20
N ARG A 96 10.51 -4.98 6.33
CA ARG A 96 10.65 -4.31 7.64
C ARG A 96 9.26 -3.88 8.15
N ARG A 97 9.05 -4.00 9.46
CA ARG A 97 7.76 -3.64 10.08
C ARG A 97 7.36 -2.18 9.82
N ALA A 98 8.34 -1.28 9.71
CA ALA A 98 8.11 0.12 9.32
C ALA A 98 7.50 0.28 7.93
N ASN A 99 7.71 -0.68 7.01
CA ASN A 99 7.15 -0.67 5.66
C ASN A 99 5.86 -1.50 5.54
N LEU A 100 5.44 -2.20 6.60
CA LEU A 100 4.28 -3.09 6.58
C LEU A 100 3.14 -2.52 7.41
N ARG A 101 1.95 -2.46 6.83
CA ARG A 101 0.73 -2.10 7.57
C ARG A 101 -0.41 -3.09 7.32
N LEU A 102 -1.20 -3.34 8.37
CA LEU A 102 -2.45 -4.08 8.25
C LEU A 102 -3.53 -3.15 7.71
N VAL A 103 -4.26 -3.62 6.73
CA VAL A 103 -5.37 -2.88 6.12
C VAL A 103 -6.58 -3.80 5.97
N ASP A 104 -7.78 -3.25 6.14
CA ASP A 104 -9.01 -3.98 5.87
C ASP A 104 -9.16 -4.25 4.36
N ILE A 105 -9.51 -5.50 4.00
CA ILE A 105 -9.64 -5.91 2.59
C ILE A 105 -10.75 -5.11 1.87
N GLY A 106 -11.81 -4.73 2.59
CA GLY A 106 -12.87 -3.88 2.05
C GLY A 106 -12.36 -2.49 1.67
N THR A 107 -11.44 -1.93 2.46
CA THR A 107 -10.79 -0.64 2.18
C THR A 107 -9.88 -0.72 0.95
N LEU A 108 -9.07 -1.77 0.84
CA LEU A 108 -8.22 -2.00 -0.35
C LEU A 108 -9.04 -2.07 -1.64
N ASN A 109 -10.12 -2.83 -1.64
CA ASN A 109 -11.00 -2.96 -2.80
C ASN A 109 -11.65 -1.64 -3.21
N ASN A 110 -11.88 -0.73 -2.26
CA ASN A 110 -12.41 0.60 -2.55
C ASN A 110 -11.35 1.56 -3.12
N GLN A 111 -10.09 1.43 -2.72
CA GLN A 111 -8.99 2.25 -3.26
C GLN A 111 -8.66 1.91 -4.72
N THR A 112 -8.88 0.66 -5.14
CA THR A 112 -8.63 0.21 -6.52
C THR A 112 -9.77 0.54 -7.50
N LYS A 113 -10.93 0.99 -7.00
CA LYS A 113 -12.04 1.39 -7.88
C LYS A 113 -11.62 2.62 -8.70
N LYS A 114 -11.63 2.48 -10.02
CA LYS A 114 -11.42 3.61 -10.94
C LYS A 114 -12.37 4.74 -10.57
N ARG A 115 -11.86 5.99 -10.56
CA ARG A 115 -12.71 7.18 -10.46
C ARG A 115 -13.84 7.05 -11.48
N ARG A 116 -15.08 7.29 -11.05
CA ARG A 116 -16.22 7.39 -11.99
C ARG A 116 -15.90 8.52 -12.97
N ASN A 117 -16.14 8.29 -14.26
CA ASN A 117 -16.15 9.39 -15.22
C ASN A 117 -17.17 10.40 -14.73
N VAL A 118 -16.69 11.58 -14.34
CA VAL A 118 -17.54 12.67 -13.90
C VAL A 118 -17.79 13.54 -15.12
N GLU A 119 -19.06 13.60 -15.57
CA GLU A 119 -19.47 14.53 -16.59
C GLU A 119 -19.61 15.92 -15.95
N LEU A 120 -18.60 16.74 -16.16
CA LEU A 120 -18.64 18.15 -15.78
C LEU A 120 -19.45 18.95 -16.81
N PRO A 121 -20.11 20.05 -16.40
CA PRO A 121 -20.78 20.94 -17.34
C PRO A 121 -19.83 21.42 -18.44
N ILE A 122 -20.28 21.37 -19.68
CA ILE A 122 -19.55 21.91 -20.83
C ILE A 122 -19.26 23.40 -20.56
N MET A 123 -18.02 23.85 -20.77
CA MET A 123 -17.56 25.24 -20.55
C MET A 123 -17.34 25.63 -19.06
N CYS A 124 -17.32 24.72 -18.09
CA CYS A 124 -16.97 25.09 -16.71
C CYS A 124 -15.47 25.42 -16.50
N GLY A 125 -14.62 25.14 -17.51
CA GLY A 125 -13.18 25.40 -17.45
C GLY A 125 -12.40 24.50 -16.48
N ILE A 126 -13.03 23.43 -15.99
CA ILE A 126 -12.44 22.44 -15.08
C ILE A 126 -12.35 21.12 -15.83
N ARG A 127 -11.16 20.51 -15.82
CA ARG A 127 -10.96 19.15 -16.33
C ARG A 127 -11.09 18.14 -15.18
N PRO A 128 -11.55 16.90 -15.42
CA PRO A 128 -11.65 15.88 -14.39
C PRO A 128 -10.33 15.63 -13.63
N GLU A 129 -9.19 15.78 -14.31
CA GLU A 129 -7.85 15.65 -13.73
C GLU A 129 -7.48 16.81 -12.78
N ASP A 130 -8.10 17.98 -12.91
CA ASP A 130 -7.86 19.13 -12.04
C ASP A 130 -8.55 18.99 -10.66
N ILE A 131 -9.45 17.99 -10.51
CA ILE A 131 -10.14 17.72 -9.25
C ILE A 131 -9.24 16.83 -8.38
N PRO A 132 -8.76 17.30 -7.21
CA PRO A 132 -7.91 16.53 -6.34
C PRO A 132 -8.58 15.24 -5.83
N ARG A 133 -7.76 14.28 -5.39
CA ARG A 133 -8.24 13.11 -4.63
C ARG A 133 -9.03 13.59 -3.41
N HIS A 134 -10.09 12.86 -3.06
CA HIS A 134 -11.04 13.17 -1.99
C HIS A 134 -12.03 14.30 -2.25
N ILE A 135 -11.93 15.03 -3.36
CA ILE A 135 -12.97 15.94 -3.83
C ILE A 135 -13.75 15.26 -4.95
N TRP A 136 -15.07 15.36 -4.92
CA TRP A 136 -15.90 14.93 -6.03
C TRP A 136 -16.95 15.98 -6.38
N TYR A 137 -17.30 15.98 -7.63
CA TYR A 137 -18.37 16.82 -8.16
C TYR A 137 -19.73 16.24 -7.80
N VAL A 138 -20.63 17.09 -7.34
CA VAL A 138 -22.02 16.80 -7.05
C VAL A 138 -22.89 17.57 -8.03
N GLN A 139 -23.48 16.86 -9.00
CA GLN A 139 -24.30 17.44 -10.04
C GLN A 139 -25.56 18.09 -9.44
N ALA A 140 -26.01 19.20 -10.05
CA ALA A 140 -27.26 19.87 -9.71
C ALA A 140 -28.46 18.92 -9.79
N ASN A 141 -29.40 19.13 -8.90
CA ASN A 141 -30.70 18.46 -8.91
C ASN A 141 -31.80 19.47 -8.50
N GLY A 142 -33.04 19.02 -8.29
CA GLY A 142 -34.16 19.87 -7.88
C GLY A 142 -33.96 20.62 -6.55
N TYR A 143 -33.01 20.20 -5.71
CA TYR A 143 -32.77 20.75 -4.36
C TYR A 143 -31.51 21.59 -4.24
N HIS A 144 -30.53 21.39 -5.12
CA HIS A 144 -29.27 22.13 -5.09
C HIS A 144 -28.66 22.27 -6.49
N ARG A 145 -27.77 23.26 -6.65
CA ARG A 145 -26.95 23.46 -7.85
C ARG A 145 -25.65 22.66 -7.76
N ASP A 146 -24.91 22.67 -8.86
CA ASP A 146 -23.57 22.09 -8.96
C ASP A 146 -22.67 22.57 -7.84
N ARG A 147 -21.96 21.64 -7.21
CA ARG A 147 -21.04 21.87 -6.10
C ARG A 147 -20.02 20.78 -5.99
N PHE A 148 -19.04 20.94 -5.10
CA PHE A 148 -18.08 19.91 -4.74
C PHE A 148 -18.35 19.41 -3.32
N ALA A 149 -17.94 18.20 -3.05
CA ALA A 149 -18.01 17.59 -1.73
C ALA A 149 -16.71 16.85 -1.39
N ILE A 150 -16.42 16.78 -0.08
CA ILE A 150 -15.32 16.01 0.51
C ILE A 150 -15.95 15.05 1.52
N GLU A 151 -15.56 13.77 1.49
CA GLU A 151 -16.01 12.79 2.48
C GLU A 151 -14.84 11.93 2.94
N PHE A 152 -14.63 11.89 4.24
CA PHE A 152 -13.77 10.94 4.90
C PHE A 152 -14.62 10.03 5.76
N LYS A 153 -14.98 8.86 5.21
CA LYS A 153 -15.92 7.93 5.86
C LYS A 153 -15.40 7.40 7.19
N THR A 154 -14.09 7.17 7.28
CA THR A 154 -13.42 6.69 8.49
C THR A 154 -13.52 7.71 9.63
N GLU A 155 -13.47 9.00 9.29
CA GLU A 155 -13.53 10.11 10.24
C GLU A 155 -14.96 10.67 10.42
N GLY A 156 -15.93 10.12 9.70
CA GLY A 156 -17.32 10.59 9.74
C GLY A 156 -17.52 11.99 9.16
N ILE A 157 -16.58 12.49 8.34
CA ILE A 157 -16.59 13.85 7.80
C ILE A 157 -17.26 13.85 6.44
N LEU A 158 -18.26 14.70 6.31
CA LEU A 158 -18.88 15.07 5.03
C LEU A 158 -18.98 16.59 4.94
N TRP A 159 -18.22 17.19 4.03
CA TRP A 159 -18.29 18.62 3.73
C TRP A 159 -18.77 18.84 2.31
N LYS A 160 -19.48 19.94 2.07
CA LYS A 160 -20.00 20.33 0.75
C LYS A 160 -19.81 21.81 0.56
N SER A 161 -19.31 22.21 -0.61
CA SER A 161 -19.23 23.63 -0.99
C SER A 161 -20.62 24.26 -1.15
N THR A 162 -20.68 25.59 -1.21
CA THR A 162 -21.93 26.31 -1.45
C THR A 162 -22.62 25.87 -2.75
N SER A 163 -23.95 25.82 -2.74
CA SER A 163 -24.76 25.61 -3.93
C SER A 163 -25.26 26.92 -4.56
N SER A 164 -24.81 28.09 -4.05
CA SER A 164 -25.20 29.41 -4.55
C SER A 164 -24.85 29.58 -6.03
N LYS A 165 -25.69 30.31 -6.74
CA LYS A 165 -25.47 30.74 -8.14
C LYS A 165 -24.44 31.86 -8.26
N ASN A 166 -24.14 32.55 -7.16
CA ASN A 166 -23.23 33.70 -7.13
C ASN A 166 -21.74 33.27 -7.24
N PHE A 167 -21.46 31.99 -7.08
CA PHE A 167 -20.12 31.41 -7.21
C PHE A 167 -20.05 30.55 -8.45
N SER A 168 -19.03 30.76 -9.26
CA SER A 168 -18.69 29.89 -10.38
C SER A 168 -18.29 28.49 -9.88
N LEU A 169 -18.33 27.51 -10.77
CA LEU A 169 -17.92 26.16 -10.41
C LEU A 169 -16.42 26.11 -10.04
N LYS A 170 -15.61 26.96 -10.67
CA LYS A 170 -14.18 27.10 -10.37
C LYS A 170 -13.94 27.61 -8.95
N GLU A 171 -14.60 28.69 -8.53
CA GLU A 171 -14.50 29.21 -7.17
C GLU A 171 -14.97 28.17 -6.12
N LYS A 172 -15.99 27.39 -6.46
CA LYS A 172 -16.44 26.28 -5.58
C LYS A 172 -15.41 25.17 -5.46
N LEU A 173 -14.63 24.92 -6.53
CA LEU A 173 -13.53 23.95 -6.48
C LEU A 173 -12.37 24.51 -5.63
N GLU A 174 -12.02 25.78 -5.81
CA GLU A 174 -10.99 26.45 -4.99
C GLU A 174 -11.32 26.39 -3.49
N HIS A 175 -12.55 26.73 -3.10
CA HIS A 175 -13.01 26.55 -1.71
C HIS A 175 -12.95 25.10 -1.23
N ALA A 176 -13.23 24.13 -2.12
CA ALA A 176 -13.12 22.71 -1.75
C ALA A 176 -11.66 22.31 -1.56
N GLN A 177 -10.72 22.84 -2.35
CA GLN A 177 -9.29 22.60 -2.21
C GLN A 177 -8.74 23.22 -0.93
N GLU A 178 -9.12 24.45 -0.59
CA GLU A 178 -8.78 25.08 0.68
C GLU A 178 -9.26 24.23 1.86
N LYS A 179 -10.54 23.84 1.84
CA LYS A 179 -11.10 23.01 2.91
C LYS A 179 -10.44 21.63 3.00
N LEU A 180 -10.06 21.04 1.88
CA LEU A 180 -9.32 19.78 1.86
C LEU A 180 -7.94 19.93 2.52
N ASN A 181 -7.23 21.02 2.26
CA ASN A 181 -5.94 21.32 2.90
C ASN A 181 -6.08 21.47 4.41
N GLU A 182 -7.09 22.22 4.90
CA GLU A 182 -7.39 22.30 6.33
C GLU A 182 -7.64 20.92 6.95
N LEU A 183 -8.39 20.07 6.24
CA LEU A 183 -8.65 18.71 6.72
C LEU A 183 -7.39 17.84 6.74
N TYR A 184 -6.45 18.03 5.82
CA TYR A 184 -5.17 17.33 5.85
C TYR A 184 -4.26 17.80 6.99
N GLU A 185 -4.37 19.06 7.44
CA GLU A 185 -3.68 19.52 8.64
C GLU A 185 -4.21 18.84 9.90
N ILE A 186 -5.54 18.64 9.99
CA ILE A 186 -6.20 17.97 11.11
C ILE A 186 -5.99 16.44 11.06
N TYR A 187 -6.05 15.86 9.86
CA TYR A 187 -5.94 14.43 9.60
C TYR A 187 -4.79 14.10 8.63
N PRO A 188 -3.53 14.25 9.09
CA PRO A 188 -2.35 14.10 8.23
C PRO A 188 -2.21 12.73 7.56
N HIS A 189 -2.76 11.69 8.16
CA HIS A 189 -2.75 10.31 7.63
C HIS A 189 -3.63 10.12 6.38
N LEU A 190 -4.47 11.10 6.04
CA LEU A 190 -5.31 11.10 4.84
C LEU A 190 -4.67 11.85 3.66
N ASP A 191 -3.57 12.59 3.91
CA ASP A 191 -2.87 13.36 2.88
C ASP A 191 -2.07 12.44 1.94
N PRO A 192 -2.44 12.35 0.65
CA PRO A 192 -1.72 11.52 -0.31
C PRO A 192 -0.25 11.90 -0.48
N LYS A 193 0.10 13.18 -0.31
CA LYS A 193 1.49 13.65 -0.45
C LYS A 193 2.38 13.08 0.65
N ARG A 194 1.89 13.06 1.89
CA ARG A 194 2.61 12.43 3.01
C ARG A 194 2.78 10.93 2.82
N GLU A 195 1.74 10.26 2.32
CA GLU A 195 1.81 8.83 1.99
C GLU A 195 2.89 8.56 0.92
N GLU A 196 3.00 9.42 -0.09
CA GLU A 196 4.03 9.33 -1.15
C GLU A 196 5.43 9.65 -0.60
N GLU A 197 5.57 10.65 0.26
CA GLU A 197 6.84 11.01 0.91
C GLU A 197 7.34 9.89 1.83
N GLU A 198 6.45 9.30 2.63
CA GLU A 198 6.76 8.14 3.48
C GLU A 198 7.22 6.95 2.64
N ALA A 199 6.49 6.63 1.57
CA ALA A 199 6.84 5.54 0.67
C ALA A 199 8.21 5.75 0.02
N LYS A 200 8.52 6.97 -0.40
CA LYS A 200 9.82 7.33 -0.99
C LYS A 200 10.97 7.21 0.03
N ALA A 201 10.79 7.71 1.25
CA ALA A 201 11.80 7.60 2.30
C ALA A 201 12.09 6.14 2.66
N LEU A 202 11.06 5.28 2.69
CA LEU A 202 11.23 3.85 2.92
C LEU A 202 12.00 3.17 1.79
N GLU A 203 11.74 3.51 0.54
CA GLU A 203 12.45 2.98 -0.63
C GLU A 203 13.91 3.42 -0.68
N GLU A 204 14.19 4.69 -0.38
CA GLU A 204 15.56 5.21 -0.24
C GLU A 204 16.32 4.47 0.86
N SER A 205 15.68 4.27 2.02
CA SER A 205 16.26 3.51 3.13
C SER A 205 16.50 2.03 2.78
N PHE A 206 15.58 1.38 2.05
CA PHE A 206 15.77 0.03 1.55
C PHE A 206 16.99 -0.05 0.62
N SER A 207 17.09 0.84 -0.34
CA SER A 207 18.20 0.90 -1.31
C SER A 207 19.55 1.08 -0.60
N LEU A 208 19.59 1.93 0.43
CA LEU A 208 20.79 2.15 1.23
C LEU A 208 21.21 0.88 1.98
N ILE A 209 20.27 0.17 2.61
CA ILE A 209 20.56 -1.06 3.35
C ILE A 209 21.09 -2.16 2.43
N VAL A 210 20.49 -2.33 1.26
CA VAL A 210 20.91 -3.35 0.28
C VAL A 210 22.29 -3.03 -0.28
N THR A 211 22.60 -1.77 -0.59
CA THR A 211 23.89 -1.35 -1.15
C THR A 211 25.00 -1.28 -0.10
N THR A 212 24.67 -1.12 1.17
CA THR A 212 25.66 -1.10 2.25
C THR A 212 26.20 -2.52 2.46
N ASN A 213 27.46 -2.72 2.11
CA ASN A 213 28.16 -3.99 2.24
C ASN A 213 27.57 -5.11 1.38
N PRO A 214 27.62 -5.02 0.04
CA PRO A 214 27.22 -6.10 -0.83
C PRO A 214 28.02 -7.35 -0.44
N GLY A 215 27.30 -8.41 -0.03
CA GLY A 215 27.92 -9.68 0.29
C GLY A 215 28.82 -10.16 -0.86
N PRO A 216 29.82 -11.02 -0.62
CA PRO A 216 30.70 -11.49 -1.68
C PRO A 216 29.82 -12.11 -2.78
N LEU A 217 29.90 -11.50 -3.98
CA LEU A 217 29.36 -12.11 -5.18
C LEU A 217 30.10 -13.43 -5.37
N ASN A 218 29.50 -14.54 -4.95
CA ASN A 218 30.01 -15.87 -5.26
C ASN A 218 29.94 -16.08 -6.78
N THR A 219 30.96 -15.58 -7.48
CA THR A 219 31.30 -16.00 -8.84
C THR A 219 31.95 -17.38 -8.75
N SER A 220 31.17 -18.41 -8.42
CA SER A 220 31.60 -19.80 -8.62
C SER A 220 31.30 -20.14 -10.07
N LYS A 221 32.38 -20.31 -10.82
CA LYS A 221 32.43 -20.88 -12.18
C LYS A 221 31.82 -22.27 -12.22
#